data_8b2347f96059866735f32a9945019184
#
_entry.id   8b2347f96059866735f32a9945019184
#
_cell.length_a   1.000
_cell.length_b   1.000
_cell.length_c   1.000
_cell.angle_alpha   90.00
_cell.angle_beta   90.00
_cell.angle_gamma   90.00
#
_symmetry.space_group_name_H-M   'P 1'
#
loop_
_entity.id
_entity.type
_entity.pdbx_description
1 polymer ?
#
loop_
_entity_poly.entity_id
_entity_poly.type
_entity_poly.pdbx_seq_one_letter_code
_entity_poly.pdbx_strand_id
1 'polypeptide(L)'
;MIKHKGQSVVEFALVLPLFLFIMFGVIYTGMLFHDYATLSNIARSSAREAAVCSGDNYSNIENHYGPHLEALMTKIYKAANGRPIVIEPVNHGQDNEGVRSTVIMQLNVDGFFLDMILPKMFGVTYYMKKEPYTNPSS
;
A
#
# COMPACT_ATOMS: atom_id res chain seq x y z
N MET A 1 -48.00 -14.56 29.89
CA MET A 1 -47.30 -13.33 29.43
C MET A 1 -45.76 -13.51 29.25
N ILE A 2 -45.30 -14.62 28.72
CA ILE A 2 -43.84 -14.92 28.60
C ILE A 2 -43.39 -15.02 27.13
N LYS A 3 -44.27 -15.10 26.17
CA LYS A 3 -43.98 -15.31 24.75
C LYS A 3 -43.25 -14.14 24.04
N HIS A 4 -43.47 -12.89 24.49
CA HIS A 4 -42.88 -11.75 23.79
C HIS A 4 -41.40 -11.48 24.11
N LYS A 5 -40.91 -11.90 25.27
CA LYS A 5 -39.48 -11.71 25.63
C LYS A 5 -38.52 -12.62 24.84
N GLY A 6 -38.99 -13.82 24.47
CA GLY A 6 -38.18 -14.74 23.66
C GLY A 6 -38.06 -14.30 22.19
N GLN A 7 -39.10 -13.69 21.63
CA GLN A 7 -39.08 -13.26 20.23
C GLN A 7 -38.08 -12.12 20.00
N SER A 8 -38.05 -11.11 20.87
CA SER A 8 -37.09 -10.00 20.77
C SER A 8 -35.63 -10.46 20.88
N VAL A 9 -35.36 -11.48 21.67
CA VAL A 9 -34.01 -12.05 21.79
C VAL A 9 -33.59 -12.74 20.48
N VAL A 10 -34.48 -13.46 19.84
CA VAL A 10 -34.24 -14.11 18.55
C VAL A 10 -34.01 -13.08 17.43
N GLU A 11 -34.82 -12.03 17.37
CA GLU A 11 -34.65 -10.94 16.41
C GLU A 11 -33.30 -10.25 16.59
N PHE A 12 -32.90 -9.95 17.83
CA PHE A 12 -31.61 -9.35 18.13
C PHE A 12 -30.44 -10.28 17.77
N ALA A 13 -30.56 -11.57 18.06
CA ALA A 13 -29.54 -12.56 17.73
C ALA A 13 -29.32 -12.70 16.21
N LEU A 14 -30.33 -12.42 15.39
CA LEU A 14 -30.24 -12.45 13.94
C LEU A 14 -29.64 -11.16 13.37
N VAL A 15 -29.98 -10.01 13.96
CA VAL A 15 -29.48 -8.69 13.49
C VAL A 15 -28.03 -8.45 13.92
N LEU A 16 -27.62 -8.93 15.10
CA LEU A 16 -26.30 -8.70 15.65
C LEU A 16 -25.16 -9.17 14.73
N PRO A 17 -25.17 -10.39 14.16
CA PRO A 17 -24.12 -10.82 13.24
C PRO A 17 -24.01 -9.94 11.98
N LEU A 18 -25.15 -9.50 11.44
CA LEU A 18 -25.19 -8.61 10.28
C LEU A 18 -24.59 -7.24 10.61
N PHE A 19 -24.93 -6.69 11.77
CA PHE A 19 -24.37 -5.43 12.25
C PHE A 19 -22.86 -5.52 12.46
N LEU A 20 -22.37 -6.59 13.09
CA LEU A 20 -20.93 -6.81 13.28
C LEU A 20 -20.20 -6.95 11.94
N PHE A 21 -20.80 -7.63 10.98
CA PHE A 21 -20.22 -7.78 9.65
C PHE A 21 -20.02 -6.43 8.95
N ILE A 22 -21.03 -5.55 8.99
CA ILE A 22 -20.95 -4.20 8.43
C ILE A 22 -19.89 -3.37 9.18
N MET A 23 -19.90 -3.42 10.51
CA MET A 23 -18.95 -2.69 11.34
C MET A 23 -17.50 -3.07 11.04
N PHE A 24 -17.19 -4.37 10.98
CA PHE A 24 -15.87 -4.84 10.61
C PHE A 24 -15.50 -4.49 9.17
N GLY A 25 -16.44 -4.55 8.24
CA GLY A 25 -16.24 -4.14 6.86
C GLY A 25 -15.76 -2.69 6.73
N VAL A 26 -16.37 -1.77 7.49
CA VAL A 26 -15.98 -0.35 7.52
C VAL A 26 -14.58 -0.17 8.11
N ILE A 27 -14.26 -0.87 9.21
CA ILE A 27 -12.94 -0.80 9.84
C ILE A 27 -11.85 -1.30 8.89
N TYR A 28 -12.04 -2.47 8.26
CA TYR A 28 -11.07 -3.03 7.32
C TYR A 28 -10.88 -2.16 6.08
N THR A 29 -11.96 -1.57 5.55
CA THR A 29 -11.87 -0.64 4.43
C THR A 29 -11.06 0.61 4.81
N GLY A 30 -11.25 1.14 6.01
CA GLY A 30 -10.47 2.27 6.53
C GLY A 30 -8.97 1.95 6.64
N MET A 31 -8.62 0.77 7.14
CA MET A 31 -7.22 0.31 7.20
C MET A 31 -6.61 0.17 5.81
N LEU A 32 -7.33 -0.43 4.86
CA LEU A 32 -6.88 -0.59 3.49
C LEU A 32 -6.64 0.75 2.80
N PHE A 33 -7.54 1.71 3.02
CA PHE A 33 -7.40 3.06 2.48
C PHE A 33 -6.19 3.79 3.07
N HIS A 34 -5.94 3.65 4.37
CA HIS A 34 -4.75 4.18 5.04
C HIS A 34 -3.47 3.61 4.43
N ASP A 35 -3.40 2.30 4.25
CA ASP A 35 -2.24 1.64 3.66
C ASP A 35 -2.02 2.08 2.21
N TYR A 36 -3.09 2.20 1.41
CA TYR A 36 -3.00 2.72 0.04
C TYR A 36 -2.48 4.16 -0.02
N ALA A 37 -2.94 5.04 0.87
CA ALA A 37 -2.47 6.42 0.95
C ALA A 37 -0.97 6.48 1.33
N THR A 38 -0.53 5.64 2.27
CA THR A 38 0.86 5.53 2.69
C THR A 38 1.75 5.05 1.53
N LEU A 39 1.34 3.99 0.82
CA LEU A 39 2.03 3.49 -0.37
C LEU A 39 2.17 4.57 -1.45
N SER A 40 1.09 5.28 -1.72
CA SER A 40 1.07 6.35 -2.73
C SER A 40 2.03 7.49 -2.38
N ASN A 41 2.07 7.89 -1.11
CA ASN A 41 2.98 8.94 -0.65
C ASN A 41 4.45 8.49 -0.74
N ILE A 42 4.77 7.28 -0.34
CA ILE A 42 6.13 6.75 -0.39
C ILE A 42 6.58 6.52 -1.84
N ALA A 43 5.73 5.97 -2.71
CA ALA A 43 6.04 5.80 -4.12
C ALA A 43 6.35 7.14 -4.80
N ARG A 44 5.60 8.19 -4.46
CA ARG A 44 5.84 9.54 -4.97
C ARG A 44 7.14 10.15 -4.42
N SER A 45 7.40 10.01 -3.12
CA SER A 45 8.58 10.58 -2.48
C SER A 45 9.86 9.90 -2.98
N SER A 46 9.86 8.58 -3.06
CA SER A 46 11.00 7.79 -3.56
C SER A 46 11.26 8.03 -5.05
N ALA A 47 10.22 8.18 -5.88
CA ALA A 47 10.37 8.53 -7.29
C ALA A 47 10.98 9.92 -7.47
N ARG A 48 10.55 10.89 -6.63
CA ARG A 48 11.09 12.27 -6.68
C ARG A 48 12.57 12.30 -6.29
N GLU A 49 12.94 11.61 -5.24
CA GLU A 49 14.33 11.53 -4.79
C GLU A 49 15.20 10.83 -5.85
N ALA A 50 14.70 9.74 -6.44
CA ALA A 50 15.38 9.03 -7.50
C ALA A 50 15.54 9.84 -8.79
N ALA A 51 14.59 10.71 -9.12
CA ALA A 51 14.65 11.57 -10.30
C ALA A 51 15.75 12.65 -10.23
N VAL A 52 16.14 13.03 -9.01
CA VAL A 52 17.20 14.04 -8.76
C VAL A 52 18.56 13.35 -8.50
N CYS A 53 18.57 12.03 -8.27
CA CYS A 53 19.80 11.30 -7.97
C CYS A 53 20.70 11.17 -9.20
N SER A 54 22.00 11.47 -9.00
CA SER A 54 23.03 11.28 -10.03
C SER A 54 23.39 9.79 -10.12
N GLY A 55 22.99 9.12 -11.19
CA GLY A 55 23.27 7.72 -11.46
C GLY A 55 22.06 6.82 -11.30
N ASP A 56 22.26 5.53 -11.58
CA ASP A 56 21.18 4.51 -11.61
C ASP A 56 21.22 3.57 -10.40
N ASN A 57 21.95 3.93 -9.36
CA ASN A 57 22.00 3.14 -8.12
C ASN A 57 21.03 3.69 -7.07
N TYR A 58 19.85 3.13 -7.05
CA TYR A 58 18.76 3.53 -6.15
C TYR A 58 18.70 2.75 -4.84
N SER A 59 19.67 1.87 -4.57
CA SER A 59 19.67 0.99 -3.39
C SER A 59 19.61 1.76 -2.06
N ASN A 60 20.22 2.94 -1.98
CA ASN A 60 20.18 3.77 -0.79
C ASN A 60 18.77 4.30 -0.52
N ILE A 61 18.04 4.67 -1.57
CA ILE A 61 16.67 5.17 -1.50
C ILE A 61 15.72 4.02 -1.11
N GLU A 62 15.87 2.85 -1.72
CA GLU A 62 15.10 1.65 -1.38
C GLU A 62 15.31 1.25 0.09
N ASN A 63 16.56 1.26 0.57
CA ASN A 63 16.90 0.95 1.95
C ASN A 63 16.41 2.01 2.96
N HIS A 64 16.28 3.26 2.54
CA HIS A 64 15.75 4.33 3.38
C HIS A 64 14.23 4.21 3.55
N TYR A 65 13.51 4.07 2.44
CA TYR A 65 12.04 4.04 2.46
C TYR A 65 11.43 2.69 2.82
N GLY A 66 12.14 1.58 2.59
CA GLY A 66 11.63 0.24 2.87
C GLY A 66 11.22 0.01 4.32
N PRO A 67 12.12 0.18 5.31
CA PRO A 67 11.81 0.04 6.73
C PRO A 67 10.78 1.05 7.21
N HIS A 68 10.81 2.27 6.65
CA HIS A 68 9.86 3.33 7.01
C HIS A 68 8.44 2.97 6.57
N LEU A 69 8.29 2.40 5.39
CA LEU A 69 7.03 1.90 4.88
C LEU A 69 6.46 0.80 5.80
N GLU A 70 7.27 -0.20 6.15
CA GLU A 70 6.84 -1.30 7.02
C GLU A 70 6.43 -0.84 8.42
N ALA A 71 7.04 0.24 8.92
CA ALA A 71 6.70 0.83 10.21
C ALA A 71 5.37 1.59 10.20
N LEU A 72 4.99 2.19 9.06
CA LEU A 72 3.79 3.02 8.93
C LEU A 72 2.55 2.23 8.53
N MET A 73 2.72 1.07 7.90
CA MET A 73 1.60 0.26 7.44
C MET A 73 0.92 -0.54 8.54
N THR A 74 -0.35 -0.83 8.34
CA THR A 74 -1.06 -1.82 9.15
C THR A 74 -0.46 -3.19 8.89
N LYS A 75 -0.36 -4.04 9.93
CA LYS A 75 0.27 -5.38 9.80
C LYS A 75 -0.55 -6.39 8.97
N ILE A 76 -1.60 -5.91 8.28
CA ILE A 76 -2.41 -6.71 7.36
C ILE A 76 -1.63 -7.06 6.10
N TYR A 77 -0.77 -6.15 5.65
CA TYR A 77 0.09 -6.34 4.49
C TYR A 77 1.56 -6.32 4.88
N LYS A 78 2.38 -7.04 4.13
CA LYS A 78 3.84 -7.08 4.25
C LYS A 78 4.50 -6.84 2.89
N ALA A 79 5.78 -6.51 2.90
CA ALA A 79 6.57 -6.37 1.68
C ALA A 79 6.50 -7.61 0.79
N ALA A 80 6.20 -7.44 -0.48
CA ALA A 80 6.27 -8.52 -1.44
C ALA A 80 7.74 -8.92 -1.67
N ASN A 81 8.06 -10.21 -1.53
CA ASN A 81 9.40 -10.76 -1.74
C ASN A 81 10.53 -10.09 -0.92
N GLY A 82 10.21 -9.51 0.24
CA GLY A 82 11.17 -8.83 1.11
C GLY A 82 11.71 -7.50 0.57
N ARG A 83 11.20 -7.02 -0.57
CA ARG A 83 11.52 -5.72 -1.16
C ARG A 83 10.24 -4.94 -1.41
N PRO A 84 9.86 -4.04 -0.50
CA PRO A 84 8.61 -3.31 -0.63
C PRO A 84 8.64 -2.26 -1.75
N ILE A 85 9.83 -1.77 -2.08
CA ILE A 85 10.03 -0.71 -3.08
C ILE A 85 11.02 -1.20 -4.12
N VAL A 86 10.70 -0.97 -5.38
CA VAL A 86 11.57 -1.24 -6.53
C VAL A 86 11.63 0.03 -7.37
N ILE A 87 12.84 0.56 -7.57
CA ILE A 87 13.08 1.75 -8.36
C ILE A 87 13.85 1.35 -9.62
N GLU A 88 13.27 1.65 -10.77
CA GLU A 88 13.85 1.29 -12.06
C GLU A 88 13.98 2.52 -12.96
N PRO A 89 15.11 2.67 -13.68
CA PRO A 89 15.20 3.66 -14.73
C PRO A 89 14.28 3.26 -15.90
N VAL A 90 13.61 4.24 -16.48
CA VAL A 90 12.72 4.03 -17.63
C VAL A 90 13.15 4.94 -18.76
N ASN A 91 13.58 4.34 -19.85
CA ASN A 91 13.97 5.07 -21.07
C ASN A 91 12.81 5.05 -22.07
N HIS A 92 12.25 6.20 -22.35
CA HIS A 92 11.17 6.42 -23.33
C HIS A 92 11.66 7.09 -24.62
N GLY A 93 12.84 6.72 -25.15
CA GLY A 93 13.46 7.33 -26.33
C GLY A 93 14.50 8.40 -25.99
N GLN A 94 15.12 9.00 -27.01
CA GLN A 94 16.37 9.75 -26.93
C GLN A 94 16.43 10.93 -25.96
N ASP A 95 15.29 11.43 -25.44
CA ASP A 95 15.26 12.60 -24.56
C ASP A 95 14.33 12.43 -23.33
N ASN A 96 13.82 11.24 -23.05
CA ASN A 96 12.87 10.99 -21.99
C ASN A 96 13.36 9.90 -21.01
N GLU A 97 14.47 10.20 -20.34
CA GLU A 97 14.88 9.41 -19.18
C GLU A 97 13.93 9.70 -18.02
N GLY A 98 13.44 8.66 -17.39
CA GLY A 98 12.57 8.76 -16.23
C GLY A 98 12.90 7.69 -15.20
N VAL A 99 12.28 7.80 -14.06
CA VAL A 99 12.37 6.85 -12.97
C VAL A 99 10.97 6.35 -12.63
N ARG A 100 10.85 5.06 -12.46
CA ARG A 100 9.63 4.40 -12.00
C ARG A 100 9.86 3.87 -10.60
N SER A 101 9.10 4.34 -9.64
CA SER A 101 9.04 3.72 -8.32
C SER A 101 7.77 2.88 -8.22
N THR A 102 7.95 1.60 -7.95
CA THR A 102 6.86 0.63 -7.75
C THR A 102 6.93 0.11 -6.33
N VAL A 103 5.84 0.28 -5.59
CA VAL A 103 5.69 -0.24 -4.23
C VAL A 103 4.65 -1.35 -4.26
N ILE A 104 5.05 -2.56 -3.86
CA ILE A 104 4.19 -3.75 -3.92
C ILE A 104 4.13 -4.40 -2.54
N MET A 105 2.91 -4.65 -2.09
CA MET A 105 2.62 -5.32 -0.83
C MET A 105 1.77 -6.55 -1.06
N GLN A 106 1.97 -7.57 -0.23
CA GLN A 106 1.18 -8.80 -0.24
C GLN A 106 0.46 -8.98 1.08
N LEU A 107 -0.70 -9.64 1.03
CA LEU A 107 -1.50 -9.95 2.22
C LEU A 107 -0.68 -10.83 3.18
N ASN A 108 -0.64 -10.42 4.44
CA ASN A 108 0.14 -11.09 5.50
C ASN A 108 -0.74 -11.94 6.44
N VAL A 109 -2.05 -11.89 6.27
CA VAL A 109 -3.01 -12.56 7.15
C VAL A 109 -3.57 -13.78 6.45
N ASP A 110 -3.32 -14.95 7.00
CA ASP A 110 -3.91 -16.21 6.54
C ASP A 110 -5.30 -16.35 7.19
N GLY A 111 -6.34 -16.23 6.40
CA GLY A 111 -7.70 -16.41 6.87
C GLY A 111 -8.67 -16.54 5.72
N PHE A 112 -9.42 -17.64 5.67
CA PHE A 112 -10.39 -17.93 4.61
C PHE A 112 -11.31 -16.75 4.28
N PHE A 113 -11.74 -16.00 5.29
CA PHE A 113 -12.66 -14.87 5.11
C PHE A 113 -11.96 -13.63 4.55
N LEU A 114 -10.73 -13.34 5.01
CA LEU A 114 -9.95 -12.20 4.55
C LEU A 114 -9.40 -12.42 3.14
N ASP A 115 -8.97 -13.64 2.83
CA ASP A 115 -8.52 -14.04 1.49
C ASP A 115 -9.61 -13.90 0.41
N MET A 116 -10.87 -14.00 0.82
CA MET A 116 -12.00 -13.86 -0.08
C MET A 116 -12.36 -12.39 -0.37
N ILE A 117 -12.13 -11.48 0.58
CA ILE A 117 -12.57 -10.09 0.50
C ILE A 117 -11.42 -9.14 0.11
N LEU A 118 -10.21 -9.39 0.62
CA LEU A 118 -9.06 -8.51 0.41
C LEU A 118 -8.24 -8.95 -0.81
N PRO A 119 -7.70 -8.01 -1.59
CA PRO A 119 -6.77 -8.34 -2.65
C PRO A 119 -5.50 -8.97 -2.07
N LYS A 120 -5.05 -10.08 -2.64
CA LYS A 120 -3.83 -10.79 -2.20
C LYS A 120 -2.57 -9.95 -2.36
N MET A 121 -2.54 -9.11 -3.39
CA MET A 121 -1.46 -8.18 -3.67
C MET A 121 -2.05 -6.86 -4.12
N PHE A 122 -1.47 -5.77 -3.68
CA PHE A 122 -1.73 -4.47 -4.26
C PHE A 122 -0.47 -3.63 -4.26
N GLY A 123 -0.38 -2.71 -5.20
CA GLY A 123 0.78 -1.86 -5.35
C GLY A 123 0.43 -0.55 -6.04
N VAL A 124 1.34 0.39 -5.89
CA VAL A 124 1.25 1.70 -6.54
C VAL A 124 2.53 1.93 -7.32
N THR A 125 2.39 2.34 -8.56
CA THR A 125 3.51 2.72 -9.41
C THR A 125 3.45 4.21 -9.68
N TYR A 126 4.54 4.89 -9.45
CA TYR A 126 4.69 6.31 -9.75
C TYR A 126 5.84 6.53 -10.73
N TYR A 127 5.58 7.33 -11.74
CA TYR A 127 6.57 7.69 -12.76
C TYR A 127 6.97 9.15 -12.60
N MET A 128 8.27 9.45 -12.69
CA MET A 128 8.77 10.80 -12.69
C MET A 128 9.86 10.97 -13.76
N LYS A 129 9.82 12.08 -14.49
CA LYS A 129 10.88 12.42 -15.45
C LYS A 129 12.14 12.77 -14.68
N LYS A 130 13.30 12.25 -15.13
CA LYS A 130 14.61 12.58 -14.57
C LYS A 130 14.94 14.02 -14.94
N GLU A 131 15.34 14.83 -13.98
CA GLU A 131 15.80 16.18 -14.25
C GLU A 131 17.21 16.12 -14.86
N PRO A 132 17.50 16.90 -15.91
CA PRO A 132 18.84 16.96 -16.48
C PRO A 132 19.81 17.45 -15.40
N TYR A 133 20.83 16.66 -15.11
CA TYR A 133 21.87 17.04 -14.16
C TYR A 133 22.65 18.24 -14.72
N THR A 134 22.34 19.42 -14.21
CA THR A 134 23.16 20.62 -14.48
C THR A 134 24.33 20.59 -13.51
N ASN A 135 25.52 20.22 -14.04
CA ASN A 135 26.75 20.26 -13.27
C ASN A 135 26.99 21.72 -12.81
N PRO A 136 27.02 22.03 -11.50
CA PRO A 136 27.22 23.39 -11.00
C PRO A 136 28.63 23.97 -11.26
N SER A 137 29.50 23.25 -11.98
CA SER A 137 30.89 23.62 -12.27
C SER A 137 31.15 23.97 -13.76
N SER A 138 30.15 24.32 -14.51
CA SER A 138 30.33 24.87 -15.88
C SER A 138 30.01 26.35 -15.93
#